data_a49ba90c7f8dd1d5512c8801a2866182
#
_entry.id   a49ba90c7f8dd1d5512c8801a2866182
#
_cell.length_a   1.000
_cell.length_b   1.000
_cell.length_c   1.000
_cell.angle_alpha   90.00
_cell.angle_beta   90.00
_cell.angle_gamma   90.00
#
_symmetry.space_group_name_H-M   'P 1'
#
loop_
_entity.id
_entity.type
_entity.pdbx_description
1 polymer ?
#
loop_
_entity_poly.entity_id
_entity_poly.type
_entity_poly.pdbx_seq_one_letter_code
_entity_poly.pdbx_strand_id
1 'polypeptide(L)'
;MHQLEMINRYMKDALTKDNTGHSIDHINRVLALANKILAHEKKADAFVVRAAALLHDVYDDKLYDSQEDILAAKNNMISFLLSIGVHPEMIEEITYIIDNMSWSKSLEGTQELNINGQIVQDADRLEAMGAIAITRAITYGAVKNRVLYDPEIQPHLPQNKTDYRNQKSTTINHFYEKLLLIQDKLNTDTARKISESRQQFMLSFLAQFKAEWELER
;
A
#
# COMPACT_ATOMS: atom_id res chain seq x y z
N MET A 1 7.30 -23.09 6.93
CA MET A 1 8.38 -22.51 6.10
C MET A 1 8.13 -22.77 4.62
N HIS A 2 7.91 -24.00 4.21
CA HIS A 2 7.68 -24.39 2.80
C HIS A 2 6.49 -23.66 2.12
N GLN A 3 5.34 -23.51 2.81
CA GLN A 3 4.17 -22.81 2.23
C GLN A 3 4.46 -21.33 1.91
N LEU A 4 5.16 -20.60 2.78
CA LEU A 4 5.51 -19.19 2.51
C LEU A 4 6.48 -19.03 1.34
N GLU A 5 7.38 -20.00 1.12
CA GLU A 5 8.25 -20.03 -0.06
C GLU A 5 7.44 -20.23 -1.35
N MET A 6 6.44 -21.12 -1.32
CA MET A 6 5.52 -21.34 -2.45
C MET A 6 4.67 -20.11 -2.72
N ILE A 7 4.14 -19.44 -1.67
CA ILE A 7 3.40 -18.17 -1.77
C ILE A 7 4.28 -17.07 -2.39
N ASN A 8 5.52 -16.94 -1.95
CA ASN A 8 6.46 -15.97 -2.51
C ASN A 8 6.75 -16.23 -4.00
N ARG A 9 6.83 -17.48 -4.43
CA ARG A 9 6.97 -17.83 -5.85
C ARG A 9 5.72 -17.47 -6.64
N TYR A 10 4.54 -17.85 -6.14
CA TYR A 10 3.26 -17.49 -6.74
C TYR A 10 3.11 -15.97 -6.93
N MET A 11 3.43 -15.19 -5.91
CA MET A 11 3.42 -13.73 -5.97
C MET A 11 4.33 -13.21 -7.10
N LYS A 12 5.57 -13.72 -7.18
CA LYS A 12 6.51 -13.32 -8.23
C LYS A 12 5.97 -13.62 -9.63
N ASP A 13 5.41 -14.80 -9.82
CA ASP A 13 4.83 -15.22 -11.11
C ASP A 13 3.63 -14.34 -11.48
N ALA A 14 2.77 -14.00 -10.51
CA ALA A 14 1.61 -13.14 -10.72
C ALA A 14 1.98 -11.70 -11.08
N LEU A 15 3.04 -11.15 -10.47
CA LEU A 15 3.46 -9.75 -10.65
C LEU A 15 4.56 -9.54 -11.71
N THR A 16 4.97 -10.58 -12.43
CA THR A 16 6.06 -10.49 -13.44
C THR A 16 5.76 -9.50 -14.57
N LYS A 17 4.48 -9.20 -14.82
CA LYS A 17 4.02 -8.32 -15.90
C LYS A 17 3.76 -6.87 -15.45
N ASP A 18 3.96 -6.57 -14.17
CA ASP A 18 3.62 -5.26 -13.65
C ASP A 18 4.71 -4.20 -13.91
N ASN A 19 4.31 -3.13 -14.60
CA ASN A 19 5.10 -1.92 -14.81
C ASN A 19 4.51 -0.69 -14.06
N THR A 20 3.54 -0.90 -13.13
CA THR A 20 2.77 0.20 -12.52
C THR A 20 3.32 0.68 -11.18
N GLY A 21 4.38 0.03 -10.65
CA GLY A 21 4.97 0.36 -9.35
C GLY A 21 4.53 -0.56 -8.20
N HIS A 22 3.74 -1.60 -8.47
CA HIS A 22 3.44 -2.73 -7.58
C HIS A 22 4.52 -3.82 -7.72
N SER A 23 5.76 -3.40 -7.85
CA SER A 23 6.91 -4.26 -8.14
C SER A 23 7.18 -5.26 -7.02
N ILE A 24 7.84 -6.35 -7.35
CA ILE A 24 8.34 -7.34 -6.38
C ILE A 24 9.15 -6.67 -5.24
N ASP A 25 9.85 -5.58 -5.55
CA ASP A 25 10.60 -4.81 -4.56
C ASP A 25 9.68 -4.11 -3.54
N HIS A 26 8.50 -3.62 -3.97
CA HIS A 26 7.48 -3.09 -3.07
C HIS A 26 7.02 -4.18 -2.10
N ILE A 27 6.60 -5.33 -2.62
CA ILE A 27 6.15 -6.46 -1.80
C ILE A 27 7.22 -6.90 -0.78
N ASN A 28 8.47 -6.98 -1.21
CA ASN A 28 9.57 -7.35 -0.32
C ASN A 28 9.77 -6.34 0.82
N ARG A 29 9.63 -5.03 0.54
CA ARG A 29 9.70 -3.99 1.57
C ARG A 29 8.51 -4.00 2.50
N VAL A 30 7.29 -4.23 1.98
CA VAL A 30 6.08 -4.41 2.81
C VAL A 30 6.24 -5.62 3.72
N LEU A 31 6.69 -6.77 3.22
CA LEU A 31 6.97 -7.96 4.03
C LEU A 31 8.02 -7.68 5.12
N ALA A 32 9.09 -6.96 4.79
CA ALA A 32 10.12 -6.61 5.77
C ALA A 32 9.58 -5.69 6.87
N LEU A 33 8.73 -4.71 6.52
CA LEU A 33 8.05 -3.83 7.48
C LEU A 33 7.04 -4.61 8.33
N ALA A 34 6.23 -5.48 7.71
CA ALA A 34 5.31 -6.35 8.43
C ALA A 34 6.04 -7.24 9.46
N ASN A 35 7.18 -7.83 9.11
CA ASN A 35 7.99 -8.60 10.04
C ASN A 35 8.55 -7.74 11.20
N LYS A 36 8.92 -6.49 10.93
CA LYS A 36 9.36 -5.55 11.99
C LYS A 36 8.25 -5.26 13.00
N ILE A 37 7.02 -5.02 12.52
CA ILE A 37 5.87 -4.75 13.38
C ILE A 37 5.49 -6.02 14.14
N LEU A 38 5.39 -7.15 13.43
CA LEU A 38 5.05 -8.47 13.96
C LEU A 38 5.94 -8.88 15.14
N ALA A 39 7.22 -8.51 15.14
CA ALA A 39 8.14 -8.82 16.23
C ALA A 39 7.71 -8.22 17.58
N HIS A 40 6.84 -7.21 17.60
CA HIS A 40 6.33 -6.53 18.78
C HIS A 40 4.86 -6.88 19.10
N GLU A 41 4.17 -7.61 18.20
CA GLU A 41 2.73 -7.94 18.31
C GLU A 41 2.52 -9.43 18.61
N LYS A 42 2.60 -9.80 19.91
CA LYS A 42 2.58 -11.20 20.37
C LYS A 42 1.29 -11.98 20.06
N LYS A 43 0.18 -11.29 19.78
CA LYS A 43 -1.12 -11.93 19.50
C LYS A 43 -1.35 -12.21 18.02
N ALA A 44 -0.45 -11.75 17.17
CA ALA A 44 -0.60 -11.88 15.72
C ALA A 44 -0.15 -13.25 15.22
N ASP A 45 -0.86 -13.77 14.22
CA ASP A 45 -0.46 -14.98 13.49
C ASP A 45 0.58 -14.62 12.42
N ALA A 46 1.79 -15.12 12.63
CA ALA A 46 2.92 -14.82 11.75
C ALA A 46 2.76 -15.36 10.32
N PHE A 47 2.00 -16.45 10.14
CA PHE A 47 1.74 -17.02 8.82
C PHE A 47 0.75 -16.14 8.05
N VAL A 48 -0.38 -15.80 8.68
CA VAL A 48 -1.42 -14.96 8.09
C VAL A 48 -0.85 -13.59 7.68
N VAL A 49 -0.12 -12.93 8.59
CA VAL A 49 0.52 -11.62 8.31
C VAL A 49 1.46 -11.71 7.11
N ARG A 50 2.36 -12.70 7.07
CA ARG A 50 3.33 -12.83 5.99
C ARG A 50 2.68 -13.21 4.66
N ALA A 51 1.70 -14.11 4.69
CA ALA A 51 0.97 -14.51 3.50
C ALA A 51 0.16 -13.34 2.92
N ALA A 52 -0.57 -12.59 3.76
CA ALA A 52 -1.30 -11.41 3.32
C ALA A 52 -0.35 -10.31 2.79
N ALA A 53 0.79 -10.06 3.46
CA ALA A 53 1.79 -9.10 2.97
C ALA A 53 2.40 -9.49 1.62
N LEU A 54 2.60 -10.79 1.36
CA LEU A 54 3.08 -11.26 0.05
C LEU A 54 2.03 -11.16 -1.05
N LEU A 55 0.76 -11.33 -0.72
CA LEU A 55 -0.32 -11.50 -1.70
C LEU A 55 -1.17 -10.25 -1.92
N HIS A 56 -0.96 -9.16 -1.16
CA HIS A 56 -1.89 -8.04 -1.09
C HIS A 56 -2.16 -7.33 -2.43
N ASP A 57 -1.21 -7.38 -3.36
CA ASP A 57 -1.31 -6.75 -4.67
C ASP A 57 -1.64 -7.73 -5.81
N VAL A 58 -1.70 -9.07 -5.57
CA VAL A 58 -1.83 -10.04 -6.68
C VAL A 58 -3.13 -9.96 -7.46
N TYR A 59 -4.16 -9.30 -6.92
CA TYR A 59 -5.41 -8.99 -7.61
C TYR A 59 -5.86 -7.53 -7.39
N ASP A 60 -4.89 -6.61 -7.23
CA ASP A 60 -5.19 -5.16 -7.16
C ASP A 60 -5.84 -4.69 -8.46
N ASP A 61 -6.86 -3.84 -8.33
CA ASP A 61 -7.67 -3.33 -9.45
C ASP A 61 -6.89 -2.50 -10.49
N LYS A 62 -5.66 -2.12 -10.20
CA LYS A 62 -4.76 -1.43 -11.12
C LYS A 62 -4.01 -2.37 -12.08
N LEU A 63 -4.01 -3.67 -11.80
CA LEU A 63 -3.32 -4.68 -12.59
C LEU A 63 -4.21 -5.32 -13.67
N TYR A 64 -5.51 -5.07 -13.60
CA TYR A 64 -6.51 -5.74 -14.43
C TYR A 64 -7.46 -4.74 -15.07
N ASP A 65 -7.90 -5.04 -16.29
CA ASP A 65 -8.77 -4.17 -17.06
C ASP A 65 -10.28 -4.37 -16.74
N SER A 66 -10.65 -5.52 -16.14
CA SER A 66 -12.03 -5.85 -15.84
C SER A 66 -12.24 -6.42 -14.43
N GLN A 67 -13.46 -6.30 -13.91
CA GLN A 67 -13.87 -6.92 -12.65
C GLN A 67 -13.84 -8.47 -12.72
N GLU A 68 -14.08 -9.03 -13.92
CA GLU A 68 -14.00 -10.48 -14.14
C GLU A 68 -12.58 -10.99 -13.96
N ASP A 69 -11.60 -10.26 -14.49
CA ASP A 69 -10.18 -10.62 -14.38
C ASP A 69 -9.69 -10.52 -12.93
N ILE A 70 -10.13 -9.49 -12.18
CA ILE A 70 -9.84 -9.35 -10.75
C ILE A 70 -10.40 -10.54 -9.97
N LEU A 71 -11.66 -10.91 -10.23
CA LEU A 71 -12.31 -12.05 -9.57
C LEU A 71 -11.61 -13.37 -9.94
N ALA A 72 -11.23 -13.53 -11.19
CA ALA A 72 -10.48 -14.71 -11.66
C ALA A 72 -9.13 -14.82 -10.95
N ALA A 73 -8.37 -13.71 -10.84
CA ALA A 73 -7.09 -13.67 -10.15
C ALA A 73 -7.24 -14.00 -8.65
N LYS A 74 -8.27 -13.46 -7.99
CA LYS A 74 -8.61 -13.78 -6.61
C LYS A 74 -8.93 -15.27 -6.44
N ASN A 75 -9.77 -15.83 -7.30
CA ASN A 75 -10.13 -17.27 -7.24
C ASN A 75 -8.92 -18.17 -7.50
N ASN A 76 -8.03 -17.78 -8.42
CA ASN A 76 -6.77 -18.50 -8.68
C ASN A 76 -5.86 -18.49 -7.44
N MET A 77 -5.74 -17.36 -6.75
CA MET A 77 -4.99 -17.25 -5.50
C MET A 77 -5.57 -18.19 -4.42
N ILE A 78 -6.89 -18.16 -4.22
CA ILE A 78 -7.58 -19.04 -3.25
C ILE A 78 -7.34 -20.51 -3.59
N SER A 79 -7.51 -20.91 -4.86
CA SER A 79 -7.29 -22.27 -5.32
C SER A 79 -5.84 -22.71 -5.13
N PHE A 80 -4.89 -21.83 -5.40
CA PHE A 80 -3.48 -22.06 -5.13
C PHE A 80 -3.22 -22.30 -3.63
N LEU A 81 -3.73 -21.46 -2.74
CA LEU A 81 -3.55 -21.58 -1.29
C LEU A 81 -4.13 -22.91 -0.77
N LEU A 82 -5.30 -23.31 -1.26
CA LEU A 82 -5.89 -24.62 -0.96
C LEU A 82 -4.99 -25.77 -1.44
N SER A 83 -4.44 -25.67 -2.65
CA SER A 83 -3.60 -26.72 -3.27
C SER A 83 -2.31 -26.99 -2.50
N ILE A 84 -1.79 -25.96 -1.80
CA ILE A 84 -0.59 -26.09 -0.94
C ILE A 84 -0.91 -26.41 0.52
N GLY A 85 -2.19 -26.69 0.82
CA GLY A 85 -2.65 -27.13 2.14
C GLY A 85 -2.74 -26.01 3.19
N VAL A 86 -3.01 -24.76 2.79
CA VAL A 86 -3.37 -23.70 3.73
C VAL A 86 -4.79 -23.94 4.22
N HIS A 87 -5.00 -23.82 5.53
CA HIS A 87 -6.31 -24.07 6.13
C HIS A 87 -7.36 -23.05 5.63
N PRO A 88 -8.61 -23.47 5.33
CA PRO A 88 -9.64 -22.59 4.79
C PRO A 88 -9.90 -21.30 5.61
N GLU A 89 -9.92 -21.40 6.93
CA GLU A 89 -10.10 -20.23 7.82
C GLU A 89 -8.98 -19.19 7.67
N MET A 90 -7.72 -19.65 7.49
CA MET A 90 -6.60 -18.74 7.24
C MET A 90 -6.73 -18.10 5.85
N ILE A 91 -7.21 -18.81 4.85
CA ILE A 91 -7.44 -18.28 3.50
C ILE A 91 -8.52 -17.19 3.54
N GLU A 92 -9.60 -17.43 4.27
CA GLU A 92 -10.68 -16.46 4.47
C GLU A 92 -10.13 -15.20 5.13
N GLU A 93 -9.36 -15.33 6.19
CA GLU A 93 -8.73 -14.20 6.88
C GLU A 93 -7.76 -13.43 5.98
N ILE A 94 -6.86 -14.11 5.27
CA ILE A 94 -5.91 -13.50 4.33
C ILE A 94 -6.69 -12.71 3.26
N THR A 95 -7.72 -13.30 2.69
CA THR A 95 -8.55 -12.67 1.67
C THR A 95 -9.29 -11.45 2.22
N TYR A 96 -9.87 -11.56 3.43
CA TYR A 96 -10.52 -10.44 4.11
C TYR A 96 -9.57 -9.27 4.34
N ILE A 97 -8.34 -9.55 4.79
CA ILE A 97 -7.31 -8.52 4.98
C ILE A 97 -7.02 -7.80 3.66
N ILE A 98 -6.75 -8.53 2.59
CA ILE A 98 -6.42 -7.96 1.27
C ILE A 98 -7.57 -7.11 0.74
N ASP A 99 -8.80 -7.59 0.86
CA ASP A 99 -10.00 -6.88 0.37
C ASP A 99 -10.26 -5.56 1.10
N ASN A 100 -9.78 -5.40 2.36
CA ASN A 100 -10.16 -4.28 3.22
C ASN A 100 -8.99 -3.36 3.64
N MET A 101 -7.73 -3.71 3.33
CA MET A 101 -6.58 -2.95 3.82
C MET A 101 -6.24 -1.68 3.03
N SER A 102 -6.72 -1.55 1.78
CA SER A 102 -6.29 -0.47 0.89
C SER A 102 -6.74 0.92 1.36
N TRP A 103 -5.94 1.96 1.02
CA TRP A 103 -6.29 3.34 1.30
C TRP A 103 -7.64 3.74 0.70
N SER A 104 -7.91 3.35 -0.54
CA SER A 104 -9.16 3.68 -1.23
C SER A 104 -10.39 3.09 -0.56
N LYS A 105 -10.27 1.90 0.04
CA LYS A 105 -11.33 1.29 0.84
C LYS A 105 -11.62 2.06 2.11
N SER A 106 -10.59 2.62 2.75
CA SER A 106 -10.78 3.43 3.96
C SER A 106 -11.55 4.75 3.72
N LEU A 107 -11.70 5.19 2.47
CA LEU A 107 -12.53 6.34 2.10
C LEU A 107 -14.03 5.99 1.95
N GLU A 108 -14.36 4.71 1.77
CA GLU A 108 -15.73 4.20 1.64
C GLU A 108 -16.33 3.75 2.97
N GLY A 109 -15.58 3.84 4.06
CA GLY A 109 -15.92 3.36 5.39
C GLY A 109 -14.88 2.32 5.85
N THR A 110 -14.49 2.42 7.11
CA THR A 110 -13.48 1.49 7.67
C THR A 110 -14.14 0.16 8.03
N GLN A 111 -13.68 -0.91 7.41
CA GLN A 111 -13.87 -2.26 7.95
C GLN A 111 -12.85 -2.47 9.06
N GLU A 112 -13.31 -3.00 10.19
CA GLU A 112 -12.42 -3.27 11.32
C GLU A 112 -11.52 -4.45 11.01
N LEU A 113 -10.20 -4.21 10.94
CA LEU A 113 -9.19 -5.24 10.79
C LEU A 113 -8.72 -5.71 12.18
N ASN A 114 -8.58 -7.02 12.34
CA ASN A 114 -7.90 -7.57 13.51
C ASN A 114 -6.40 -7.26 13.48
N ILE A 115 -5.66 -7.65 14.51
CA ILE A 115 -4.23 -7.34 14.63
C ILE A 115 -3.40 -7.82 13.43
N ASN A 116 -3.75 -8.96 12.81
CA ASN A 116 -3.06 -9.45 11.62
C ASN A 116 -3.21 -8.48 10.45
N GLY A 117 -4.44 -8.06 10.19
CA GLY A 117 -4.75 -7.09 9.13
C GLY A 117 -4.19 -5.70 9.42
N GLN A 118 -4.22 -5.24 10.67
CA GLN A 118 -3.62 -3.98 11.09
C GLN A 118 -2.12 -3.92 10.81
N ILE A 119 -1.38 -5.02 11.07
CA ILE A 119 0.06 -5.11 10.78
C ILE A 119 0.32 -5.01 9.27
N VAL A 120 -0.43 -5.73 8.45
CA VAL A 120 -0.24 -5.71 6.99
C VAL A 120 -0.58 -4.34 6.42
N GLN A 121 -1.69 -3.74 6.85
CA GLN A 121 -2.12 -2.41 6.47
C GLN A 121 -1.08 -1.34 6.84
N ASP A 122 -0.55 -1.41 8.05
CA ASP A 122 0.49 -0.48 8.53
C ASP A 122 1.79 -0.63 7.73
N ALA A 123 2.18 -1.86 7.40
CA ALA A 123 3.37 -2.13 6.60
C ALA A 123 3.28 -1.53 5.19
N ASP A 124 2.14 -1.70 4.51
CA ASP A 124 1.89 -1.09 3.21
C ASP A 124 1.84 0.45 3.30
N ARG A 125 1.14 0.98 4.31
CA ARG A 125 1.08 2.43 4.58
C ARG A 125 2.45 3.04 4.85
N LEU A 126 3.29 2.37 5.64
CA LEU A 126 4.66 2.81 5.88
C LEU A 126 5.51 2.83 4.60
N GLU A 127 5.31 1.88 3.69
CA GLU A 127 6.03 1.85 2.41
C GLU A 127 5.63 3.04 1.51
N ALA A 128 4.43 3.56 1.69
CA ALA A 128 3.96 4.79 1.07
C ALA A 128 4.38 6.08 1.83
N MET A 129 5.43 6.04 2.66
CA MET A 129 5.97 7.18 3.39
C MET A 129 7.49 7.30 3.22
N GLY A 130 8.02 8.52 3.33
CA GLY A 130 9.45 8.82 3.31
C GLY A 130 10.06 8.90 1.92
N ALA A 131 11.38 8.70 1.82
CA ALA A 131 12.14 8.92 0.60
C ALA A 131 11.70 8.03 -0.58
N ILE A 132 11.40 6.74 -0.32
CA ILE A 132 10.92 5.83 -1.36
C ILE A 132 9.55 6.27 -1.88
N ALA A 133 8.66 6.71 -1.01
CA ALA A 133 7.35 7.21 -1.40
C ALA A 133 7.45 8.47 -2.28
N ILE A 134 8.38 9.39 -1.99
CA ILE A 134 8.64 10.57 -2.82
C ILE A 134 9.01 10.13 -4.25
N THR A 135 9.99 9.25 -4.38
CA THR A 135 10.43 8.77 -5.71
C THR A 135 9.30 8.05 -6.46
N ARG A 136 8.55 7.19 -5.78
CA ARG A 136 7.40 6.48 -6.37
C ARG A 136 6.30 7.45 -6.82
N ALA A 137 5.95 8.45 -6.00
CA ALA A 137 4.93 9.44 -6.35
C ALA A 137 5.30 10.24 -7.59
N ILE A 138 6.57 10.67 -7.71
CA ILE A 138 7.08 11.40 -8.87
C ILE A 138 7.08 10.51 -10.11
N THR A 139 7.59 9.27 -10.00
CA THR A 139 7.61 8.32 -11.12
C THR A 139 6.21 8.00 -11.61
N TYR A 140 5.28 7.70 -10.69
CA TYR A 140 3.88 7.41 -11.05
C TYR A 140 3.21 8.62 -11.70
N GLY A 141 3.44 9.83 -11.15
CA GLY A 141 2.95 11.07 -11.74
C GLY A 141 3.42 11.26 -13.17
N ALA A 142 4.70 11.03 -13.44
CA ALA A 142 5.29 11.12 -14.77
C ALA A 142 4.68 10.11 -15.76
N VAL A 143 4.52 8.84 -15.35
CA VAL A 143 3.89 7.79 -16.17
C VAL A 143 2.43 8.11 -16.49
N LYS A 144 1.71 8.76 -15.56
CA LYS A 144 0.31 9.17 -15.76
C LYS A 144 0.15 10.57 -16.37
N ASN A 145 1.23 11.18 -16.88
CA ASN A 145 1.23 12.56 -17.41
C ASN A 145 0.61 13.58 -16.44
N ARG A 146 0.77 13.36 -15.14
CA ARG A 146 0.31 14.29 -14.11
C ARG A 146 1.28 15.46 -13.99
N VAL A 147 0.75 16.69 -13.92
CA VAL A 147 1.56 17.87 -13.65
C VAL A 147 2.32 17.69 -12.33
N LEU A 148 3.61 18.07 -12.32
CA LEU A 148 4.44 17.93 -11.12
C LEU A 148 3.92 18.83 -10.00
N TYR A 149 3.80 20.13 -10.28
CA TYR A 149 3.28 21.16 -9.39
C TYR A 149 2.68 22.30 -10.19
N ASP A 150 1.59 22.87 -9.67
CA ASP A 150 0.94 24.07 -10.18
C ASP A 150 0.37 24.83 -8.98
N PRO A 151 0.84 26.05 -8.65
CA PRO A 151 0.39 26.81 -7.51
C PRO A 151 -1.10 27.21 -7.57
N GLU A 152 -1.69 27.24 -8.78
CA GLU A 152 -3.12 27.53 -8.98
C GLU A 152 -4.02 26.32 -8.67
N ILE A 153 -3.46 25.13 -8.60
CA ILE A 153 -4.21 23.90 -8.26
C ILE A 153 -4.00 23.59 -6.77
N GLN A 154 -5.01 23.91 -5.95
CA GLN A 154 -4.95 23.64 -4.52
C GLN A 154 -5.17 22.15 -4.21
N PRO A 155 -4.51 21.60 -3.16
CA PRO A 155 -4.79 20.24 -2.70
C PRO A 155 -6.25 20.09 -2.28
N HIS A 156 -6.87 18.97 -2.66
CA HIS A 156 -8.25 18.64 -2.32
C HIS A 156 -8.32 17.32 -1.55
N LEU A 157 -8.92 17.33 -0.35
CA LEU A 157 -9.12 16.10 0.43
C LEU A 157 -10.27 15.29 -0.18
N PRO A 158 -10.00 14.10 -0.72
CA PRO A 158 -11.01 13.31 -1.38
C PRO A 158 -12.05 12.81 -0.38
N GLN A 159 -13.33 12.95 -0.72
CA GLN A 159 -14.44 12.51 0.12
C GLN A 159 -14.80 11.03 -0.08
N ASN A 160 -14.44 10.45 -1.23
CA ASN A 160 -14.72 9.07 -1.57
C ASN A 160 -13.73 8.57 -2.65
N LYS A 161 -13.80 7.26 -2.97
CA LYS A 161 -12.92 6.62 -3.96
C LYS A 161 -13.03 7.23 -5.36
N THR A 162 -14.23 7.60 -5.80
CA THR A 162 -14.46 8.21 -7.12
C THR A 162 -13.86 9.59 -7.19
N ASP A 163 -14.05 10.41 -6.17
CA ASP A 163 -13.43 11.73 -6.03
C ASP A 163 -11.90 11.63 -6.04
N TYR A 164 -11.33 10.72 -5.24
CA TYR A 164 -9.88 10.46 -5.20
C TYR A 164 -9.29 10.11 -6.56
N ARG A 165 -10.04 9.39 -7.41
CA ARG A 165 -9.54 8.93 -8.72
C ARG A 165 -9.66 9.98 -9.82
N ASN A 166 -10.68 10.82 -9.77
CA ASN A 166 -11.07 11.72 -10.85
C ASN A 166 -10.69 13.17 -10.62
N GLN A 167 -10.25 13.55 -9.43
CA GLN A 167 -9.88 14.93 -9.12
C GLN A 167 -8.69 15.41 -9.96
N LYS A 168 -8.75 16.67 -10.41
CA LYS A 168 -7.60 17.35 -10.99
C LYS A 168 -6.61 17.67 -9.89
N SER A 169 -5.45 17.03 -9.92
CA SER A 169 -4.42 17.20 -8.90
C SER A 169 -3.02 17.17 -9.49
N THR A 170 -2.03 17.63 -8.73
CA THR A 170 -0.60 17.57 -9.08
C THR A 170 0.09 16.46 -8.28
N THR A 171 1.31 16.11 -8.69
CA THR A 171 2.12 15.13 -7.94
C THR A 171 2.45 15.66 -6.53
N ILE A 172 2.73 16.96 -6.40
CA ILE A 172 3.00 17.61 -5.09
C ILE A 172 1.72 17.67 -4.24
N ASN A 173 0.57 17.94 -4.83
CA ASN A 173 -0.70 17.95 -4.08
C ASN A 173 -1.02 16.56 -3.48
N HIS A 174 -0.65 15.48 -4.16
CA HIS A 174 -0.84 14.11 -3.65
C HIS A 174 -0.21 13.88 -2.26
N PHE A 175 0.85 14.61 -1.92
CA PHE A 175 1.41 14.55 -0.57
C PHE A 175 0.40 15.04 0.47
N TYR A 176 -0.26 16.15 0.22
CA TYR A 176 -1.27 16.72 1.14
C TYR A 176 -2.59 15.97 1.12
N GLU A 177 -2.95 15.41 -0.02
CA GLU A 177 -4.21 14.69 -0.24
C GLU A 177 -4.19 13.27 0.33
N LYS A 178 -2.99 12.67 0.47
CA LYS A 178 -2.85 11.29 0.95
C LYS A 178 -1.61 11.06 1.83
N LEU A 179 -0.40 11.30 1.31
CA LEU A 179 0.81 10.73 1.89
C LEU A 179 1.09 11.25 3.32
N LEU A 180 0.85 12.54 3.57
CA LEU A 180 1.00 13.15 4.89
C LEU A 180 -0.10 12.74 5.88
N LEU A 181 -1.24 12.23 5.39
CA LEU A 181 -2.35 11.79 6.23
C LEU A 181 -2.17 10.35 6.73
N ILE A 182 -1.20 9.61 6.19
CA ILE A 182 -0.99 8.20 6.50
C ILE A 182 -0.62 8.01 7.96
N GLN A 183 0.21 8.86 8.53
CA GLN A 183 0.69 8.73 9.92
C GLN A 183 -0.47 8.63 10.92
N ASP A 184 -1.49 9.47 10.76
CA ASP A 184 -2.65 9.51 11.65
C ASP A 184 -3.59 8.30 11.50
N LYS A 185 -3.37 7.49 10.47
CA LYS A 185 -4.16 6.29 10.17
C LYS A 185 -3.44 4.98 10.51
N LEU A 186 -2.25 5.04 11.09
CA LEU A 186 -1.52 3.85 11.53
C LEU A 186 -2.14 3.25 12.78
N ASN A 187 -2.18 1.92 12.83
CA ASN A 187 -2.87 1.16 13.88
C ASN A 187 -1.96 0.80 15.05
N THR A 188 -0.70 0.42 14.77
CA THR A 188 0.23 -0.11 15.76
C THR A 188 1.24 0.93 16.24
N ASP A 189 1.67 0.83 17.51
CA ASP A 189 2.66 1.75 18.07
C ASP A 189 4.02 1.63 17.38
N THR A 190 4.38 0.43 16.95
CA THR A 190 5.62 0.21 16.20
C THR A 190 5.60 0.93 14.86
N ALA A 191 4.48 0.89 14.14
CA ALA A 191 4.34 1.60 12.88
C ALA A 191 4.37 3.12 13.08
N ARG A 192 3.69 3.65 14.10
CA ARG A 192 3.73 5.08 14.45
C ARG A 192 5.16 5.57 14.68
N LYS A 193 5.95 4.84 15.48
CA LYS A 193 7.36 5.18 15.72
C LYS A 193 8.21 5.19 14.43
N ILE A 194 8.00 4.20 13.55
CA ILE A 194 8.73 4.15 12.27
C ILE A 194 8.31 5.33 11.37
N SER A 195 7.05 5.74 11.41
CA SER A 195 6.52 6.80 10.56
C SER A 195 7.08 8.18 10.88
N GLU A 196 7.47 8.47 12.12
CA GLU A 196 7.93 9.78 12.56
C GLU A 196 9.05 10.35 11.68
N SER A 197 10.12 9.59 11.49
CA SER A 197 11.24 10.02 10.64
C SER A 197 10.88 10.13 9.17
N ARG A 198 9.98 9.27 8.69
CA ARG A 198 9.51 9.29 7.29
C ARG A 198 8.64 10.49 7.01
N GLN A 199 7.73 10.82 7.93
CA GLN A 199 6.88 12.01 7.87
C GLN A 199 7.73 13.27 7.86
N GLN A 200 8.68 13.40 8.80
CA GLN A 200 9.57 14.54 8.88
C GLN A 200 10.39 14.73 7.59
N PHE A 201 10.85 13.63 6.98
CA PHE A 201 11.59 13.70 5.73
C PHE A 201 10.72 14.22 4.58
N MET A 202 9.46 13.77 4.46
CA MET A 202 8.53 14.28 3.45
C MET A 202 8.23 15.76 3.64
N LEU A 203 8.02 16.21 4.88
CA LEU A 203 7.80 17.64 5.18
C LEU A 203 9.02 18.48 4.81
N SER A 204 10.24 18.01 5.12
CA SER A 204 11.48 18.70 4.76
C SER A 204 11.67 18.79 3.23
N PHE A 205 11.36 17.70 2.51
CA PHE A 205 11.38 17.70 1.05
C PHE A 205 10.41 18.74 0.46
N LEU A 206 9.16 18.78 0.96
CA LEU A 206 8.15 19.72 0.46
C LEU A 206 8.52 21.17 0.76
N ALA A 207 9.09 21.45 1.93
CA ALA A 207 9.56 22.79 2.29
C ALA A 207 10.68 23.24 1.35
N GLN A 208 11.67 22.39 1.11
CA GLN A 208 12.77 22.68 0.20
C GLN A 208 12.30 22.85 -1.24
N PHE A 209 11.42 21.95 -1.72
CA PHE A 209 10.84 22.01 -3.06
C PHE A 209 10.12 23.36 -3.31
N LYS A 210 9.29 23.80 -2.37
CA LYS A 210 8.55 25.06 -2.50
C LYS A 210 9.48 26.27 -2.50
N ALA A 211 10.46 26.31 -1.59
CA ALA A 211 11.42 27.41 -1.52
C ALA A 211 12.24 27.56 -2.81
N GLU A 212 12.62 26.44 -3.44
CA GLU A 212 13.30 26.46 -4.74
C GLU A 212 12.35 26.87 -5.88
N TRP A 213 11.10 26.45 -5.83
CA TRP A 213 10.09 26.81 -6.83
C TRP A 213 9.79 28.31 -6.82
N GLU A 214 9.74 28.91 -5.64
CA GLU A 214 9.48 30.33 -5.42
C GLU A 214 10.77 31.22 -5.51
N LEU A 215 11.91 30.60 -5.84
CA LEU A 215 13.22 31.25 -5.94
C LEU A 215 13.68 31.92 -4.63
N GLU A 216 13.25 31.40 -3.49
CA GLU A 216 13.63 31.90 -2.17
C GLU A 216 14.97 31.30 -1.68
N ARG A 217 15.45 30.25 -2.32
CA ARG A 217 16.72 29.55 -2.01
C ARG A 217 17.37 28.98 -3.26
#